data_81d55334dac21118db291ee122063860
#
_entry.id   81d55334dac21118db291ee122063860
#
_cell.length_a   1.000
_cell.length_b   1.000
_cell.length_c   1.000
_cell.angle_alpha   90.00
_cell.angle_beta   90.00
_cell.angle_gamma   90.00
#
_symmetry.space_group_name_H-M   'P 1'
#
loop_
_entity.id
_entity.type
_entity.pdbx_description
1 polymer ?
#
loop_
_entity_poly.entity_id
_entity_poly.type
_entity_poly.pdbx_seq_one_letter_code
_entity_poly.pdbx_strand_id
1 'polypeptide(L)'
;MDNLQIYNAVREVPKTAMKTIGAGRLKGMTDISPMWRIKCLTEQFGPCGIGWYYDIVEKWLEPGAGGEVSAFVRILLYIKYDGEWSKPIEGIGGSSFIASEKSGLHTSDECYKMALTDAISVACKALGMGADVYWQGDNTKYQMYSQPQEQPAQVLPQIPAQQEQPKEYKCISCGRPFEGFTDKNGKFWNAGQVYHMAQNSNTDGQARCRDCSEASGTRKPR
;
A
#
# COMPACT_ATOMS: atom_id res chain seq x y z
N MET A 1 -35.69 -1.77 -5.89
CA MET A 1 -34.45 -1.26 -6.54
C MET A 1 -33.46 -2.42 -6.61
N ASP A 2 -32.92 -2.75 -7.78
CA ASP A 2 -31.88 -3.77 -7.90
C ASP A 2 -30.55 -3.18 -7.45
N ASN A 3 -30.03 -3.62 -6.31
CA ASN A 3 -28.78 -3.13 -5.70
C ASN A 3 -27.55 -3.40 -6.60
N LEU A 4 -27.64 -4.30 -7.57
CA LEU A 4 -26.56 -4.66 -8.48
C LEU A 4 -26.70 -4.00 -9.87
N GLN A 5 -27.71 -3.18 -10.10
CA GLN A 5 -27.98 -2.59 -11.40
C GLN A 5 -26.77 -1.83 -11.97
N ILE A 6 -26.21 -0.89 -11.20
CA ILE A 6 -25.03 -0.12 -11.61
C ILE A 6 -23.83 -1.06 -11.77
N TYR A 7 -23.57 -1.88 -10.76
CA TYR A 7 -22.44 -2.82 -10.76
C TYR A 7 -22.44 -3.71 -12.01
N ASN A 8 -23.58 -4.32 -12.33
CA ASN A 8 -23.72 -5.21 -13.50
C ASN A 8 -23.55 -4.48 -14.82
N ALA A 9 -23.94 -3.19 -14.90
CA ALA A 9 -23.79 -2.39 -16.11
C ALA A 9 -22.33 -1.99 -16.41
N VAL A 10 -21.45 -1.95 -15.40
CA VAL A 10 -20.07 -1.41 -15.53
C VAL A 10 -18.97 -2.39 -15.16
N ARG A 11 -19.30 -3.62 -14.78
CA ARG A 11 -18.31 -4.62 -14.35
C ARG A 11 -17.42 -5.13 -15.47
N GLU A 12 -17.97 -5.28 -16.67
CA GLU A 12 -17.26 -5.80 -17.83
C GLU A 12 -16.51 -4.68 -18.58
N VAL A 13 -15.23 -4.90 -18.83
CA VAL A 13 -14.39 -3.96 -19.59
C VAL A 13 -14.27 -4.47 -21.03
N PRO A 14 -14.62 -3.67 -22.04
CA PRO A 14 -14.40 -4.08 -23.43
C PRO A 14 -12.90 -4.19 -23.73
N LYS A 15 -12.53 -5.14 -24.59
CA LYS A 15 -11.12 -5.39 -24.96
C LYS A 15 -10.41 -4.14 -25.49
N THR A 16 -11.14 -3.24 -26.15
CA THR A 16 -10.62 -1.97 -26.66
C THR A 16 -10.24 -0.97 -25.57
N ALA A 17 -10.73 -1.15 -24.35
CA ALA A 17 -10.40 -0.33 -23.19
C ALA A 17 -9.38 -1.00 -22.26
N MET A 18 -8.88 -2.17 -22.63
CA MET A 18 -7.85 -2.91 -21.88
C MET A 18 -6.52 -2.91 -22.63
N LYS A 19 -5.42 -2.81 -21.89
CA LYS A 19 -4.06 -2.92 -22.42
C LYS A 19 -3.20 -3.73 -21.46
N THR A 20 -2.43 -4.67 -22.01
CA THR A 20 -1.42 -5.38 -21.20
C THR A 20 -0.21 -4.47 -20.98
N ILE A 21 0.24 -4.35 -19.73
CA ILE A 21 1.43 -3.58 -19.37
C ILE A 21 2.67 -4.35 -19.85
N GLY A 22 3.45 -3.74 -20.75
CA GLY A 22 4.57 -4.41 -21.43
C GLY A 22 5.88 -4.43 -20.65
N ALA A 23 6.06 -3.56 -19.63
CA ALA A 23 7.33 -3.40 -18.93
C ALA A 23 7.15 -2.95 -17.46
N GLY A 24 8.27 -2.95 -16.72
CA GLY A 24 8.31 -2.50 -15.33
C GLY A 24 7.73 -3.53 -14.34
N ARG A 25 7.53 -3.09 -13.10
CA ARG A 25 7.03 -3.91 -11.98
C ARG A 25 5.65 -4.53 -12.23
N LEU A 26 4.83 -3.89 -13.05
CA LEU A 26 3.45 -4.31 -13.36
C LEU A 26 3.36 -5.06 -14.71
N LYS A 27 4.49 -5.50 -15.28
CA LYS A 27 4.51 -6.23 -16.57
C LYS A 27 3.58 -7.44 -16.52
N GLY A 28 2.74 -7.57 -17.55
CA GLY A 28 1.77 -8.66 -17.68
C GLY A 28 0.41 -8.37 -17.04
N MET A 29 0.29 -7.31 -16.24
CA MET A 29 -1.00 -6.90 -15.68
C MET A 29 -1.85 -6.16 -16.72
N THR A 30 -3.16 -6.16 -16.50
CA THR A 30 -4.12 -5.42 -17.32
C THR A 30 -4.26 -3.99 -16.80
N ASP A 31 -4.03 -3.03 -17.69
CA ASP A 31 -4.38 -1.63 -17.49
C ASP A 31 -5.73 -1.35 -18.15
N ILE A 32 -6.61 -0.65 -17.43
CA ILE A 32 -7.93 -0.25 -17.89
C ILE A 32 -7.88 1.24 -18.21
N SER A 33 -8.25 1.61 -19.44
CA SER A 33 -8.28 3.01 -19.87
C SER A 33 -9.11 3.87 -18.90
N PRO A 34 -8.53 4.93 -18.33
CA PRO A 34 -9.28 5.86 -17.49
C PRO A 34 -10.44 6.53 -18.23
N MET A 35 -10.29 6.78 -19.54
CA MET A 35 -11.35 7.36 -20.37
C MET A 35 -12.57 6.45 -20.49
N TRP A 36 -12.39 5.13 -20.42
CA TRP A 36 -13.52 4.21 -20.37
C TRP A 36 -14.33 4.40 -19.08
N ARG A 37 -13.68 4.61 -17.93
CA ARG A 37 -14.38 4.88 -16.67
C ARG A 37 -15.15 6.19 -16.71
N ILE A 38 -14.56 7.23 -17.28
CA ILE A 38 -15.25 8.52 -17.51
C ILE A 38 -16.46 8.33 -18.43
N LYS A 39 -16.33 7.51 -19.49
CA LYS A 39 -17.44 7.15 -20.36
C LYS A 39 -18.54 6.45 -19.58
N CYS A 40 -18.21 5.45 -18.76
CA CYS A 40 -19.20 4.75 -17.92
C CYS A 40 -19.91 5.69 -16.94
N LEU A 41 -19.19 6.61 -16.28
CA LEU A 41 -19.81 7.63 -15.42
C LEU A 41 -20.83 8.45 -16.21
N THR A 42 -20.47 8.87 -17.43
CA THR A 42 -21.34 9.68 -18.28
C THR A 42 -22.55 8.87 -18.81
N GLU A 43 -22.35 7.61 -19.19
CA GLU A 43 -23.43 6.74 -19.66
C GLU A 43 -24.44 6.39 -18.55
N GLN A 44 -23.95 6.16 -17.33
CA GLN A 44 -24.82 5.75 -16.22
C GLN A 44 -25.51 6.93 -15.52
N PHE A 45 -24.83 8.08 -15.41
CA PHE A 45 -25.30 9.18 -14.57
C PHE A 45 -25.55 10.49 -15.33
N GLY A 46 -25.08 10.61 -16.57
CA GLY A 46 -25.14 11.84 -17.37
C GLY A 46 -23.82 12.59 -17.42
N PRO A 47 -23.76 13.78 -18.02
CA PRO A 47 -22.53 14.56 -18.18
C PRO A 47 -21.90 14.98 -16.85
N CYS A 48 -20.57 15.14 -16.86
CA CYS A 48 -19.83 15.71 -15.74
C CYS A 48 -20.35 17.11 -15.37
N GLY A 49 -20.52 17.37 -14.10
CA GLY A 49 -21.11 18.60 -13.55
C GLY A 49 -22.65 18.59 -13.47
N ILE A 50 -23.33 17.61 -14.10
CA ILE A 50 -24.80 17.47 -14.08
C ILE A 50 -25.22 16.15 -13.44
N GLY A 51 -24.66 15.05 -13.90
CA GLY A 51 -24.97 13.70 -13.40
C GLY A 51 -23.88 13.11 -12.50
N TRP A 52 -22.68 13.60 -12.59
CA TRP A 52 -21.57 13.30 -11.70
C TRP A 52 -20.58 14.46 -11.68
N TYR A 53 -19.81 14.58 -10.60
CA TYR A 53 -18.71 15.52 -10.49
C TYR A 53 -17.75 15.05 -9.40
N TYR A 54 -16.62 15.71 -9.25
CA TYR A 54 -15.67 15.46 -8.18
C TYR A 54 -15.09 16.76 -7.63
N ASP A 55 -14.74 16.73 -6.34
CA ASP A 55 -13.98 17.77 -5.68
C ASP A 55 -12.55 17.29 -5.43
N ILE A 56 -11.57 18.12 -5.73
CA ILE A 56 -10.18 17.86 -5.34
C ILE A 56 -10.02 18.38 -3.92
N VAL A 57 -9.83 17.45 -2.96
CA VAL A 57 -9.72 17.78 -1.53
C VAL A 57 -8.27 18.12 -1.18
N GLU A 58 -7.32 17.37 -1.72
CA GLU A 58 -5.92 17.48 -1.35
C GLU A 58 -5.00 17.10 -2.50
N LYS A 59 -3.83 17.76 -2.55
CA LYS A 59 -2.70 17.41 -3.40
C LYS A 59 -1.43 17.51 -2.58
N TRP A 60 -0.61 16.46 -2.58
CA TRP A 60 0.65 16.48 -1.83
C TRP A 60 1.75 15.72 -2.54
N LEU A 61 2.97 15.87 -2.05
CA LEU A 61 4.15 15.16 -2.50
C LEU A 61 4.68 14.28 -1.37
N GLU A 62 5.05 13.04 -1.69
CA GLU A 62 5.67 12.09 -0.77
C GLU A 62 7.10 11.79 -1.25
N PRO A 63 8.11 12.06 -0.44
CA PRO A 63 9.47 11.67 -0.75
C PRO A 63 9.62 10.15 -0.68
N GLY A 64 10.28 9.58 -1.70
CA GLY A 64 10.62 8.17 -1.80
C GLY A 64 12.12 7.92 -1.62
N ALA A 65 12.54 6.68 -1.86
CA ALA A 65 13.93 6.29 -1.83
C ALA A 65 14.70 6.87 -3.04
N GLY A 66 16.02 7.07 -2.87
CA GLY A 66 16.89 7.46 -4.00
C GLY A 66 16.63 8.85 -4.60
N GLY A 67 15.92 9.72 -3.90
CA GLY A 67 15.55 11.06 -4.38
C GLY A 67 14.30 11.09 -5.25
N GLU A 68 13.61 9.97 -5.39
CA GLU A 68 12.31 9.93 -6.05
C GLU A 68 11.24 10.64 -5.23
N VAL A 69 10.23 11.20 -5.89
CA VAL A 69 9.09 11.86 -5.25
C VAL A 69 7.83 11.46 -5.97
N SER A 70 6.81 11.08 -5.22
CA SER A 70 5.47 10.76 -5.74
C SER A 70 4.51 11.90 -5.46
N ALA A 71 3.67 12.22 -6.44
CA ALA A 71 2.56 13.16 -6.31
C ALA A 71 1.26 12.38 -6.08
N PHE A 72 0.45 12.83 -5.15
CA PHE A 72 -0.86 12.26 -4.86
C PHE A 72 -1.96 13.30 -4.98
N VAL A 73 -3.13 12.82 -5.37
CA VAL A 73 -4.36 13.61 -5.40
C VAL A 73 -5.46 12.82 -4.71
N ARG A 74 -6.15 13.47 -3.80
CA ARG A 74 -7.36 12.96 -3.14
C ARG A 74 -8.57 13.68 -3.69
N ILE A 75 -9.58 12.91 -4.10
CA ILE A 75 -10.85 13.42 -4.57
C ILE A 75 -12.02 12.83 -3.80
N LEU A 76 -13.14 13.53 -3.88
CA LEU A 76 -14.47 13.04 -3.53
C LEU A 76 -15.32 13.05 -4.80
N LEU A 77 -15.70 11.86 -5.27
CA LEU A 77 -16.58 11.68 -6.41
C LEU A 77 -18.03 11.63 -5.94
N TYR A 78 -18.92 12.31 -6.65
CA TYR A 78 -20.37 12.32 -6.43
C TYR A 78 -21.08 11.90 -7.69
N ILE A 79 -22.09 11.06 -7.54
CA ILE A 79 -22.99 10.64 -8.63
C ILE A 79 -24.43 11.03 -8.29
N LYS A 80 -25.23 11.32 -9.31
CA LYS A 80 -26.64 11.57 -9.17
C LYS A 80 -27.43 10.34 -9.58
N TYR A 81 -28.18 9.75 -8.65
CA TYR A 81 -28.94 8.55 -8.89
C TYR A 81 -30.37 8.73 -8.36
N ASP A 82 -31.39 8.40 -9.16
CA ASP A 82 -32.81 8.63 -8.86
C ASP A 82 -33.12 10.07 -8.45
N GLY A 83 -32.41 11.04 -9.03
CA GLY A 83 -32.62 12.47 -8.74
C GLY A 83 -31.86 13.00 -7.54
N GLU A 84 -31.23 12.15 -6.73
CA GLU A 84 -30.50 12.52 -5.52
C GLU A 84 -28.98 12.37 -5.70
N TRP A 85 -28.22 13.25 -5.03
CA TRP A 85 -26.75 13.13 -4.97
C TRP A 85 -26.32 12.09 -3.93
N SER A 86 -25.35 11.27 -4.33
CA SER A 86 -24.75 10.28 -3.43
C SER A 86 -23.97 10.95 -2.29
N LYS A 87 -23.65 10.17 -1.27
CA LYS A 87 -22.54 10.46 -0.38
C LYS A 87 -21.23 10.42 -1.17
N PRO A 88 -20.18 11.15 -0.71
CA PRO A 88 -18.89 11.18 -1.40
C PRO A 88 -18.27 9.79 -1.48
N ILE A 89 -17.72 9.47 -2.65
CA ILE A 89 -16.93 8.27 -2.91
C ILE A 89 -15.49 8.70 -3.01
N GLU A 90 -14.66 8.29 -2.04
CA GLU A 90 -13.27 8.71 -1.98
C GLU A 90 -12.41 7.97 -3.01
N GLY A 91 -11.47 8.69 -3.62
CA GLY A 91 -10.40 8.15 -4.43
C GLY A 91 -9.09 8.86 -4.16
N ILE A 92 -8.03 8.08 -3.98
CA ILE A 92 -6.65 8.58 -3.88
C ILE A 92 -5.87 7.97 -5.03
N GLY A 93 -5.25 8.82 -5.84
CA GLY A 93 -4.41 8.40 -6.95
C GLY A 93 -3.02 8.99 -6.86
N GLY A 94 -2.05 8.28 -7.45
CA GLY A 94 -0.67 8.67 -7.39
C GLY A 94 0.04 8.60 -8.75
N SER A 95 1.08 9.41 -8.89
CA SER A 95 1.99 9.39 -10.03
C SER A 95 3.38 9.87 -9.63
N SER A 96 4.43 9.48 -10.37
CA SER A 96 5.77 9.98 -10.11
C SER A 96 5.88 11.45 -10.48
N PHE A 97 6.34 12.27 -9.54
CA PHE A 97 6.78 13.65 -9.77
C PHE A 97 8.27 13.69 -10.13
N ILE A 98 9.10 13.02 -9.33
CA ILE A 98 10.51 12.79 -9.64
C ILE A 98 10.73 11.28 -9.73
N ALA A 99 11.16 10.81 -10.89
CA ALA A 99 11.44 9.40 -11.15
C ALA A 99 12.93 9.21 -11.50
N SER A 100 13.50 8.08 -11.08
CA SER A 100 14.85 7.68 -11.49
C SER A 100 14.78 7.00 -12.85
N GLU A 101 15.47 7.56 -13.82
CA GLU A 101 15.63 7.03 -15.18
C GLU A 101 17.08 6.73 -15.48
N LYS A 102 17.34 6.10 -16.63
CA LYS A 102 18.73 5.77 -17.07
C LYS A 102 19.63 7.00 -17.21
N SER A 103 19.06 8.16 -17.50
CA SER A 103 19.74 9.46 -17.66
C SER A 103 19.89 10.26 -16.36
N GLY A 104 19.35 9.76 -15.25
CA GLY A 104 19.27 10.46 -13.96
C GLY A 104 17.85 10.75 -13.51
N LEU A 105 17.69 11.66 -12.57
CA LEU A 105 16.38 12.07 -12.08
C LEU A 105 15.63 12.91 -13.12
N HIS A 106 14.40 12.52 -13.40
CA HIS A 106 13.49 13.24 -14.31
C HIS A 106 12.30 13.80 -13.54
N THR A 107 11.95 15.05 -13.78
CA THR A 107 10.78 15.71 -13.17
C THR A 107 9.62 15.74 -14.17
N SER A 108 8.46 15.23 -13.77
CA SER A 108 7.24 15.21 -14.55
C SER A 108 6.38 16.44 -14.25
N ASP A 109 6.04 17.24 -15.25
CA ASP A 109 5.07 18.33 -15.18
C ASP A 109 3.61 17.83 -15.27
N GLU A 110 3.41 16.56 -15.64
CA GLU A 110 2.10 15.95 -15.78
C GLU A 110 1.64 15.13 -14.55
N CYS A 111 2.49 15.01 -13.53
CA CYS A 111 2.27 14.13 -12.40
C CYS A 111 0.89 14.33 -11.74
N TYR A 112 0.45 15.55 -11.53
CA TYR A 112 -0.86 15.82 -10.92
C TYR A 112 -2.04 15.50 -11.84
N LYS A 113 -1.90 15.62 -13.16
CA LYS A 113 -2.90 15.20 -14.13
C LYS A 113 -3.08 13.68 -14.08
N MET A 114 -1.96 12.97 -14.04
CA MET A 114 -1.94 11.51 -13.96
C MET A 114 -2.49 11.04 -12.61
N ALA A 115 -2.06 11.65 -11.51
CA ALA A 115 -2.56 11.32 -10.16
C ALA A 115 -4.08 11.57 -10.03
N LEU A 116 -4.59 12.67 -10.60
CA LEU A 116 -6.03 12.96 -10.64
C LEU A 116 -6.79 11.87 -11.41
N THR A 117 -6.30 11.48 -12.57
CA THR A 117 -6.92 10.44 -13.39
C THR A 117 -6.93 9.08 -12.68
N ASP A 118 -5.86 8.77 -11.96
CA ASP A 118 -5.78 7.57 -11.12
C ASP A 118 -6.76 7.65 -9.93
N ALA A 119 -6.89 8.82 -9.28
CA ALA A 119 -7.85 9.03 -8.19
C ALA A 119 -9.29 8.79 -8.64
N ILE A 120 -9.69 9.31 -9.81
CA ILE A 120 -11.01 9.04 -10.42
C ILE A 120 -11.17 7.54 -10.66
N SER A 121 -10.13 6.88 -11.19
CA SER A 121 -10.14 5.44 -11.44
C SER A 121 -10.32 4.63 -10.16
N VAL A 122 -9.72 5.06 -9.06
CA VAL A 122 -9.86 4.42 -7.73
C VAL A 122 -11.28 4.60 -7.20
N ALA A 123 -11.86 5.81 -7.27
CA ALA A 123 -13.25 6.05 -6.86
C ALA A 123 -14.25 5.22 -7.67
N CYS A 124 -14.05 5.10 -8.98
CA CYS A 124 -14.90 4.31 -9.87
C CYS A 124 -14.92 2.80 -9.54
N LYS A 125 -13.86 2.26 -8.92
CA LYS A 125 -13.86 0.85 -8.47
C LYS A 125 -14.92 0.57 -7.41
N ALA A 126 -15.23 1.55 -6.57
CA ALA A 126 -16.31 1.41 -5.58
C ALA A 126 -17.71 1.26 -6.20
N LEU A 127 -17.88 1.71 -7.46
CA LEU A 127 -19.11 1.51 -8.26
C LEU A 127 -19.12 0.17 -9.03
N GLY A 128 -18.05 -0.63 -8.93
CA GLY A 128 -17.90 -1.90 -9.64
C GLY A 128 -17.26 -1.78 -11.03
N MET A 129 -16.78 -0.60 -11.45
CA MET A 129 -16.20 -0.41 -12.79
C MET A 129 -14.96 -1.26 -13.00
N GLY A 130 -15.06 -2.20 -13.95
CA GLY A 130 -14.01 -3.14 -14.28
C GLY A 130 -13.85 -4.28 -13.27
N ALA A 131 -14.85 -4.57 -12.47
CA ALA A 131 -14.80 -5.58 -11.43
C ALA A 131 -14.34 -6.95 -11.96
N ASP A 132 -14.79 -7.36 -13.15
CA ASP A 132 -14.45 -8.68 -13.70
C ASP A 132 -12.96 -8.85 -14.01
N VAL A 133 -12.23 -7.77 -14.30
CA VAL A 133 -10.78 -7.81 -14.48
C VAL A 133 -10.07 -8.18 -13.18
N TYR A 134 -10.66 -7.80 -12.04
CA TYR A 134 -10.10 -8.11 -10.71
C TYR A 134 -10.59 -9.46 -10.16
N TRP A 135 -11.81 -9.90 -10.56
CA TRP A 135 -12.39 -11.17 -10.12
C TRP A 135 -11.87 -12.40 -10.86
N GLN A 136 -11.65 -12.28 -12.19
CA GLN A 136 -11.33 -13.44 -13.05
C GLN A 136 -9.92 -13.99 -12.85
N GLY A 137 -9.21 -13.49 -11.87
CA GLY A 137 -8.02 -14.14 -11.47
C GLY A 137 -6.83 -14.02 -12.41
N ASP A 138 -6.96 -13.44 -13.57
CA ASP A 138 -5.89 -13.27 -14.52
C ASP A 138 -5.16 -11.94 -14.29
N ASN A 139 -3.97 -12.03 -13.72
CA ASN A 139 -2.98 -10.95 -13.68
C ASN A 139 -3.35 -9.72 -12.84
N THR A 140 -4.09 -9.87 -11.73
CA THR A 140 -4.19 -8.78 -10.76
C THR A 140 -3.05 -8.81 -9.76
N LYS A 141 -2.62 -7.64 -9.29
CA LYS A 141 -1.57 -7.52 -8.27
C LYS A 141 -1.85 -8.30 -6.96
N TYR A 142 -3.10 -8.69 -6.73
CA TYR A 142 -3.53 -9.43 -5.54
C TYR A 142 -3.35 -10.95 -5.67
N GLN A 143 -3.20 -11.49 -6.88
CA GLN A 143 -2.99 -12.93 -7.08
C GLN A 143 -1.55 -13.36 -6.88
N MET A 144 -0.57 -12.46 -6.97
CA MET A 144 0.80 -12.80 -6.63
C MET A 144 0.96 -13.28 -5.18
N TYR A 145 -0.06 -13.10 -4.35
CA TYR A 145 -0.08 -13.55 -2.94
C TYR A 145 -1.01 -14.73 -2.67
N SER A 146 -1.77 -15.21 -3.68
CA SER A 146 -2.87 -16.17 -3.46
C SER A 146 -2.66 -17.56 -4.04
N GLN A 147 -1.57 -17.84 -4.75
CA GLN A 147 -1.25 -19.19 -5.20
C GLN A 147 -0.12 -19.76 -4.35
N PRO A 148 -0.37 -20.87 -3.63
CA PRO A 148 0.68 -21.83 -3.38
C PRO A 148 1.09 -22.32 -4.78
N GLN A 149 2.26 -21.94 -5.27
CA GLN A 149 2.82 -22.57 -6.46
C GLN A 149 3.04 -24.04 -6.11
N GLU A 150 2.16 -24.91 -6.54
CA GLU A 150 2.52 -26.29 -6.81
C GLU A 150 3.52 -26.28 -7.99
N GLN A 151 4.76 -25.99 -7.67
CA GLN A 151 5.86 -26.29 -8.57
C GLN A 151 5.98 -27.80 -8.65
N PRO A 152 6.02 -28.42 -9.83
CA PRO A 152 6.47 -29.80 -9.94
C PRO A 152 7.83 -29.86 -9.25
N ALA A 153 8.01 -30.81 -8.35
CA ALA A 153 9.20 -31.00 -7.55
C ALA A 153 10.47 -30.99 -8.41
N GLN A 154 11.06 -29.84 -8.63
CA GLN A 154 12.45 -29.73 -8.98
C GLN A 154 13.22 -29.94 -7.69
N VAL A 155 13.92 -31.05 -7.63
CA VAL A 155 14.90 -31.33 -6.59
C VAL A 155 15.94 -30.21 -6.65
N LEU A 156 15.69 -29.14 -5.88
CA LEU A 156 16.72 -28.15 -5.61
C LEU A 156 17.77 -28.83 -4.72
N PRO A 157 19.08 -28.63 -4.99
CA PRO A 157 20.11 -29.07 -4.07
C PRO A 157 19.77 -28.49 -2.69
N GLN A 158 19.65 -29.35 -1.70
CA GLN A 158 19.45 -28.95 -0.31
C GLN A 158 20.61 -28.06 0.11
N ILE A 159 20.38 -26.74 0.09
CA ILE A 159 21.19 -25.83 0.88
C ILE A 159 20.84 -26.20 2.33
N PRO A 160 21.82 -26.57 3.17
CA PRO A 160 21.54 -26.89 4.57
C PRO A 160 20.77 -25.72 5.15
N ALA A 161 19.58 -25.98 5.71
CA ALA A 161 18.86 -25.00 6.48
C ALA A 161 19.83 -24.46 7.53
N GLN A 162 20.28 -23.22 7.37
CA GLN A 162 20.86 -22.49 8.49
C GLN A 162 19.72 -22.37 9.49
N GLN A 163 19.77 -23.21 10.51
CA GLN A 163 18.99 -23.02 11.71
C GLN A 163 19.30 -21.61 12.19
N GLU A 164 18.34 -20.67 12.00
CA GLU A 164 18.39 -19.43 12.76
C GLU A 164 18.41 -19.84 14.22
N GLN A 165 19.61 -19.77 14.80
CA GLN A 165 19.76 -19.93 16.24
C GLN A 165 18.83 -18.89 16.88
N PRO A 166 17.99 -19.26 17.85
CA PRO A 166 17.14 -18.31 18.52
C PRO A 166 18.02 -17.17 19.02
N LYS A 167 17.76 -15.94 18.58
CA LYS A 167 18.51 -14.76 19.03
C LYS A 167 18.34 -14.65 20.54
N GLU A 168 19.34 -15.07 21.26
CA GLU A 168 19.36 -14.97 22.72
C GLU A 168 19.59 -13.51 23.10
N TYR A 169 18.55 -12.85 23.55
CA TYR A 169 18.60 -11.49 24.07
C TYR A 169 19.17 -11.51 25.49
N LYS A 170 20.47 -11.22 25.63
CA LYS A 170 21.20 -11.27 26.93
C LYS A 170 21.80 -9.92 27.31
N CYS A 171 21.87 -9.65 28.60
CA CYS A 171 22.62 -8.50 29.15
C CYS A 171 24.10 -8.62 28.82
N ILE A 172 24.69 -7.58 28.22
CA ILE A 172 26.10 -7.61 27.79
C ILE A 172 27.07 -7.71 28.97
N SER A 173 26.67 -7.26 30.17
CA SER A 173 27.56 -7.24 31.34
C SER A 173 27.52 -8.51 32.19
N CYS A 174 26.32 -9.12 32.36
CA CYS A 174 26.17 -10.29 33.25
C CYS A 174 25.65 -11.55 32.56
N GLY A 175 25.35 -11.49 31.25
CA GLY A 175 24.84 -12.63 30.48
C GLY A 175 23.40 -13.06 30.80
N ARG A 176 22.71 -12.41 31.75
CA ARG A 176 21.33 -12.75 32.11
C ARG A 176 20.39 -12.54 30.90
N PRO A 177 19.55 -13.51 30.59
CA PRO A 177 18.58 -13.34 29.49
C PRO A 177 17.54 -12.26 29.81
N PHE A 178 17.08 -11.53 28.79
CA PHE A 178 15.93 -10.66 28.92
C PHE A 178 14.66 -11.51 28.70
N GLU A 179 13.74 -11.40 29.63
CA GLU A 179 12.46 -12.10 29.58
C GLU A 179 11.32 -11.12 29.22
N GLY A 180 10.25 -11.63 28.62
CA GLY A 180 9.05 -10.85 28.37
C GLY A 180 8.30 -10.57 29.67
N PHE A 181 7.58 -9.45 29.73
CA PHE A 181 6.72 -9.11 30.87
C PHE A 181 5.45 -8.38 30.42
N THR A 182 4.43 -8.37 31.29
CA THR A 182 3.21 -7.59 31.09
C THR A 182 3.25 -6.35 31.97
N ASP A 183 3.01 -5.18 31.38
CA ASP A 183 3.00 -3.91 32.11
C ASP A 183 1.69 -3.69 32.90
N LYS A 184 1.63 -2.58 33.65
CA LYS A 184 0.46 -2.21 34.51
C LYS A 184 -0.82 -1.99 33.71
N ASN A 185 -0.71 -1.77 32.40
CA ASN A 185 -1.84 -1.52 31.48
C ASN A 185 -2.27 -2.80 30.75
N GLY A 186 -1.72 -3.98 31.10
CA GLY A 186 -2.03 -5.26 30.49
C GLY A 186 -1.33 -5.53 29.16
N LYS A 187 -0.38 -4.68 28.71
CA LYS A 187 0.36 -4.86 27.48
C LYS A 187 1.56 -5.80 27.69
N PHE A 188 1.63 -6.87 26.88
CA PHE A 188 2.75 -7.79 26.88
C PHE A 188 3.93 -7.25 26.05
N TRP A 189 5.13 -7.34 26.61
CA TRP A 189 6.41 -7.00 26.00
C TRP A 189 7.26 -8.25 25.86
N ASN A 190 7.63 -8.64 24.63
CA ASN A 190 8.47 -9.82 24.43
C ASN A 190 9.95 -9.53 24.74
N ALA A 191 10.78 -10.59 24.85
CA ALA A 191 12.20 -10.48 25.21
C ALA A 191 13.00 -9.54 24.28
N GLY A 192 12.72 -9.55 22.98
CA GLY A 192 13.36 -8.65 22.01
C GLY A 192 13.01 -7.18 22.25
N GLN A 193 11.74 -6.88 22.53
CA GLN A 193 11.30 -5.53 22.85
C GLN A 193 11.94 -5.02 24.16
N VAL A 194 12.01 -5.89 25.18
CA VAL A 194 12.68 -5.57 26.47
C VAL A 194 14.17 -5.30 26.26
N TYR A 195 14.84 -6.08 25.42
CA TYR A 195 16.23 -5.88 25.03
C TYR A 195 16.46 -4.51 24.38
N HIS A 196 15.63 -4.14 23.39
CA HIS A 196 15.72 -2.83 22.74
C HIS A 196 15.38 -1.66 23.66
N MET A 197 14.43 -1.84 24.59
CA MET A 197 14.17 -0.84 25.64
C MET A 197 15.40 -0.65 26.55
N ALA A 198 16.08 -1.73 26.89
CA ALA A 198 17.29 -1.68 27.69
C ALA A 198 18.43 -0.95 26.96
N GLN A 199 18.60 -1.18 25.64
CA GLN A 199 19.56 -0.43 24.81
C GLN A 199 19.28 1.07 24.83
N ASN A 200 18.03 1.45 24.59
CA ASN A 200 17.60 2.85 24.52
C ASN A 200 17.71 3.58 25.87
N SER A 201 17.64 2.84 26.97
CA SER A 201 17.73 3.37 28.34
C SER A 201 19.16 3.61 28.82
N ASN A 202 20.18 3.18 28.09
CA ASN A 202 21.58 3.39 28.38
C ASN A 202 22.20 4.45 27.48
N THR A 203 23.15 5.22 28.02
CA THR A 203 23.83 6.31 27.30
C THR A 203 24.79 5.81 26.23
N ASP A 204 25.28 4.58 26.38
CA ASP A 204 26.20 3.92 25.44
C ASP A 204 25.49 3.02 24.41
N GLY A 205 24.14 2.98 24.42
CA GLY A 205 23.34 2.18 23.49
C GLY A 205 23.49 0.66 23.66
N GLN A 206 24.06 0.18 24.75
CA GLN A 206 24.26 -1.25 25.02
C GLN A 206 23.08 -1.82 25.84
N ALA A 207 22.67 -3.06 25.55
CA ALA A 207 21.62 -3.72 26.32
C ALA A 207 22.16 -4.26 27.65
N ARG A 208 21.91 -3.54 28.73
CA ARG A 208 22.20 -3.99 30.11
C ARG A 208 20.90 -4.14 30.89
N CYS A 209 20.87 -5.17 31.74
CA CYS A 209 19.79 -5.27 32.73
C CYS A 209 19.85 -4.08 33.70
N ARG A 210 18.78 -3.83 34.42
CA ARG A 210 18.68 -2.66 35.31
C ARG A 210 19.85 -2.57 36.30
N ASP A 211 20.15 -3.67 36.96
CA ASP A 211 21.22 -3.73 37.99
C ASP A 211 22.60 -3.38 37.40
N CYS A 212 22.92 -3.93 36.23
CA CYS A 212 24.17 -3.65 35.53
C CYS A 212 24.26 -2.23 34.96
N SER A 213 23.14 -1.67 34.50
CA SER A 213 23.03 -0.31 34.01
C SER A 213 23.22 0.73 35.11
N GLU A 214 22.66 0.47 36.30
CA GLU A 214 22.83 1.30 37.49
C GLU A 214 24.29 1.20 38.06
N ALA A 215 24.83 -0.03 38.13
CA ALA A 215 26.20 -0.25 38.60
C ALA A 215 27.30 0.38 37.71
N SER A 216 27.06 0.43 36.39
CA SER A 216 27.97 1.04 35.40
C SER A 216 27.76 2.53 35.20
N GLY A 217 26.77 3.15 35.84
CA GLY A 217 26.43 4.57 35.68
C GLY A 217 25.97 4.94 34.27
N THR A 218 25.63 3.97 33.44
CA THR A 218 25.21 4.20 32.03
C THR A 218 23.72 4.47 31.85
N ARG A 219 22.92 4.36 32.91
CA ARG A 219 21.48 4.58 32.85
C ARG A 219 21.15 6.06 32.67
N LYS A 220 20.33 6.36 31.64
CA LYS A 220 19.83 7.71 31.42
C LYS A 220 18.95 8.16 32.59
N PRO A 221 19.04 9.40 33.05
CA PRO A 221 18.11 9.95 34.03
C PRO A 221 16.69 9.95 33.44
N ARG A 222 15.69 9.74 34.30
CA ARG A 222 14.27 9.80 33.90
C ARG A 222 13.82 11.23 33.69
#